data_2457c02a7bd8700f1ee5b528d58f5380
#
_entry.id   2457c02a7bd8700f1ee5b528d58f5380
#
_cell.length_a   1.000
_cell.length_b   1.000
_cell.length_c   1.000
_cell.angle_alpha   90.00
_cell.angle_beta   90.00
_cell.angle_gamma   90.00
#
_symmetry.space_group_name_H-M   'P 1'
#
loop_
_entity.id
_entity.type
_entity.pdbx_description
1 polymer ?
#
loop_
_entity_poly.entity_id
_entity_poly.type
_entity_poly.pdbx_seq_one_letter_code
_entity_poly.pdbx_strand_id
1 'polypeptide(L)'
;MTKVARARYRRRRRNNSPVPKRFPPLLLPLILVTLTGHMAFSGGRVSGSLFALSVGSPELVVGIFMAMFSVLPTLAAMSIGRWVDRMGALPVMRFGVLAVLVGAALPVLWLSVPALFAMAVLIGFGFNAMSVAGQHTVGAMAHGQSPEQRLRNFGWYALGHSASSALGPFISGLLIDHAGFRAAFATMAGFTCMACWLVFKKLKKLPAASKSADTTDSEDVKPKVWHDLLAAPELRRIYYVSMALACCWDLFIVMLPVLGTRLGFSASIIGTVFSLFAVGTFVSRALMPWLSRHVREWQIMRAALVIIALVFVVLPWASAAVVFMLLGFLFGSAIGFSQPNMLSLLHAAAPAGRGGEALGLRSLVGNGSSVMIPIAFGLAVGPLGVAPLLWAAAALISSALPAAHRGVRHHLR
;
A
#
# COMPACT_ATOMS: atom_id res chain seq x y z
N MET A 1 17.00 40.82 -29.96
CA MET A 1 16.52 39.43 -29.92
C MET A 1 16.82 38.78 -31.26
N THR A 2 17.78 37.87 -31.32
CA THR A 2 18.27 37.22 -32.54
C THR A 2 17.21 36.25 -33.13
N LYS A 3 17.21 36.11 -34.48
CA LYS A 3 16.30 35.22 -35.22
C LYS A 3 16.27 33.77 -34.63
N VAL A 4 17.36 33.31 -34.01
CA VAL A 4 17.50 32.00 -33.36
C VAL A 4 16.62 31.92 -32.07
N ALA A 5 16.52 32.98 -31.28
CA ALA A 5 15.68 33.01 -30.08
C ALA A 5 14.18 32.97 -30.44
N ARG A 6 13.77 33.62 -31.53
CA ARG A 6 12.38 33.56 -32.03
C ARG A 6 12.02 32.16 -32.61
N ALA A 7 12.98 31.50 -33.24
CA ALA A 7 12.77 30.13 -33.73
C ALA A 7 12.62 29.11 -32.59
N ARG A 8 13.44 29.22 -31.51
CA ARG A 8 13.32 28.40 -30.31
C ARG A 8 12.02 28.68 -29.54
N TYR A 9 11.56 29.95 -29.46
CA TYR A 9 10.30 30.27 -28.82
C TYR A 9 9.08 29.77 -29.61
N ARG A 10 9.12 29.89 -30.96
CA ARG A 10 8.07 29.30 -31.84
C ARG A 10 8.06 27.77 -31.79
N ARG A 11 9.21 27.09 -31.68
CA ARG A 11 9.29 25.63 -31.51
C ARG A 11 8.74 25.16 -30.16
N ARG A 12 8.95 25.92 -29.07
CA ARG A 12 8.33 25.67 -27.77
C ARG A 12 6.80 25.86 -27.78
N ARG A 13 6.28 26.85 -28.52
CA ARG A 13 4.83 27.06 -28.66
C ARG A 13 4.14 26.02 -29.54
N ARG A 14 4.86 25.43 -30.51
CA ARG A 14 4.31 24.39 -31.39
C ARG A 14 4.22 23.02 -30.70
N ASN A 15 4.94 22.81 -29.60
CA ASN A 15 4.83 21.61 -28.76
C ASN A 15 3.73 21.71 -27.70
N ASN A 16 3.02 22.84 -27.59
CA ASN A 16 1.77 22.94 -26.81
C ASN A 16 0.57 22.50 -27.68
N SER A 17 0.64 21.32 -28.27
CA SER A 17 -0.57 20.64 -28.72
C SER A 17 -1.48 20.49 -27.51
N PRO A 18 -2.79 20.80 -27.62
CA PRO A 18 -3.72 20.63 -26.49
C PRO A 18 -3.63 19.21 -26.01
N VAL A 19 -3.29 19.06 -24.72
CA VAL A 19 -3.22 17.74 -24.07
C VAL A 19 -4.52 17.02 -24.37
N PRO A 20 -4.50 15.88 -25.06
CA PRO A 20 -5.72 15.19 -25.41
C PRO A 20 -6.48 14.90 -24.10
N LYS A 21 -7.67 15.50 -23.96
CA LYS A 21 -8.57 15.34 -22.81
C LYS A 21 -9.11 13.90 -22.69
N ARG A 22 -8.77 13.02 -23.63
CA ARG A 22 -9.27 11.65 -23.67
C ARG A 22 -8.49 10.77 -22.69
N PHE A 23 -9.23 10.11 -21.83
CA PHE A 23 -8.74 9.08 -20.94
C PHE A 23 -8.10 7.95 -21.75
N PRO A 24 -6.87 7.46 -21.44
CA PRO A 24 -6.27 6.36 -22.20
C PRO A 24 -7.18 5.12 -22.16
N PRO A 25 -7.51 4.51 -23.31
CA PRO A 25 -8.53 3.46 -23.37
C PRO A 25 -8.18 2.21 -22.55
N LEU A 26 -6.89 1.94 -22.33
CA LEU A 26 -6.41 0.82 -21.50
C LEU A 26 -6.36 1.15 -19.99
N LEU A 27 -6.39 2.42 -19.62
CA LEU A 27 -6.22 2.82 -18.21
C LEU A 27 -7.43 2.45 -17.37
N LEU A 28 -8.65 2.64 -17.88
CA LEU A 28 -9.87 2.30 -17.14
C LEU A 28 -9.99 0.79 -16.87
N PRO A 29 -9.83 -0.12 -17.86
CA PRO A 29 -9.78 -1.55 -17.57
C PRO A 29 -8.70 -1.94 -16.57
N LEU A 30 -7.52 -1.31 -16.61
CA LEU A 30 -6.43 -1.59 -15.69
C LEU A 30 -6.75 -1.14 -14.26
N ILE A 31 -7.39 0.04 -14.10
CA ILE A 31 -7.88 0.52 -12.81
C ILE A 31 -8.93 -0.45 -12.24
N LEU A 32 -9.89 -0.89 -13.07
CA LEU A 32 -10.94 -1.82 -12.64
C LEU A 32 -10.37 -3.18 -12.23
N VAL A 33 -9.37 -3.70 -12.95
CA VAL A 33 -8.66 -4.94 -12.59
C VAL A 33 -7.97 -4.80 -11.23
N THR A 34 -7.27 -3.69 -11.02
CA THR A 34 -6.61 -3.43 -9.73
C THR A 34 -7.61 -3.23 -8.61
N LEU A 35 -8.68 -2.48 -8.86
CA LEU A 35 -9.75 -2.24 -7.89
C LEU A 35 -10.38 -3.56 -7.44
N THR A 36 -10.85 -4.38 -8.38
CA THR A 36 -11.54 -5.63 -8.04
C THR A 36 -10.61 -6.68 -7.45
N GLY A 37 -9.38 -6.81 -7.94
CA GLY A 37 -8.38 -7.70 -7.35
C GLY A 37 -7.96 -7.27 -5.93
N HIS A 38 -7.82 -5.95 -5.68
CA HIS A 38 -7.49 -5.45 -4.35
C HIS A 38 -8.66 -5.54 -3.37
N MET A 39 -9.92 -5.46 -3.84
CA MET A 39 -11.08 -5.73 -2.99
C MET A 39 -11.04 -7.15 -2.44
N ALA A 40 -10.68 -8.15 -3.26
CA ALA A 40 -10.47 -9.52 -2.78
C ALA A 40 -9.33 -9.62 -1.75
N PHE A 41 -8.24 -8.88 -1.95
CA PHE A 41 -7.11 -8.82 -1.01
C PHE A 41 -7.52 -8.17 0.32
N SER A 42 -8.07 -6.96 0.30
CA SER A 42 -8.39 -6.20 1.51
C SER A 42 -9.60 -6.78 2.25
N GLY A 43 -10.66 -7.16 1.53
CA GLY A 43 -11.84 -7.82 2.09
C GLY A 43 -11.53 -9.23 2.61
N GLY A 44 -10.70 -9.99 1.89
CA GLY A 44 -10.27 -11.32 2.31
C GLY A 44 -9.47 -11.31 3.61
N ARG A 45 -8.62 -10.30 3.83
CA ARG A 45 -7.90 -10.12 5.11
C ARG A 45 -8.87 -9.93 6.27
N VAL A 46 -9.88 -9.09 6.11
CA VAL A 46 -10.88 -8.82 7.16
C VAL A 46 -11.77 -10.04 7.38
N SER A 47 -12.35 -10.60 6.31
CA SER A 47 -13.22 -11.79 6.43
C SER A 47 -12.51 -12.98 7.03
N GLY A 48 -11.25 -13.24 6.62
CA GLY A 48 -10.48 -14.36 7.14
C GLY A 48 -10.09 -14.19 8.61
N SER A 49 -9.71 -12.97 9.02
CA SER A 49 -9.40 -12.69 10.43
C SER A 49 -10.64 -12.84 11.31
N LEU A 50 -11.77 -12.30 10.89
CA LEU A 50 -13.03 -12.41 11.63
C LEU A 50 -13.54 -13.87 11.68
N PHE A 51 -13.40 -14.62 10.59
CA PHE A 51 -13.74 -16.04 10.58
C PHE A 51 -12.86 -16.85 11.55
N ALA A 52 -11.54 -16.64 11.51
CA ALA A 52 -10.63 -17.33 12.42
C ALA A 52 -10.99 -17.06 13.89
N LEU A 53 -11.31 -15.81 14.22
CA LEU A 53 -11.76 -15.43 15.57
C LEU A 53 -13.12 -16.03 15.92
N SER A 54 -14.07 -16.09 14.98
CA SER A 54 -15.41 -16.62 15.21
C SER A 54 -15.43 -18.13 15.51
N VAL A 55 -14.44 -18.86 15.01
CA VAL A 55 -14.26 -20.31 15.30
C VAL A 55 -13.36 -20.55 16.52
N GLY A 56 -13.03 -19.51 17.29
CA GLY A 56 -12.24 -19.61 18.50
C GLY A 56 -10.73 -19.81 18.28
N SER A 57 -10.21 -19.48 17.08
CA SER A 57 -8.76 -19.57 16.86
C SER A 57 -8.00 -18.57 17.73
N PRO A 58 -6.82 -18.95 18.27
CA PRO A 58 -5.95 -18.03 18.98
C PRO A 58 -5.53 -16.84 18.12
N GLU A 59 -5.27 -15.70 18.73
CA GLU A 59 -4.82 -14.49 18.03
C GLU A 59 -3.50 -14.68 17.25
N LEU A 60 -2.66 -15.62 17.69
CA LEU A 60 -1.47 -16.02 16.95
C LEU A 60 -1.81 -16.55 15.56
N VAL A 61 -2.89 -17.34 15.43
CA VAL A 61 -3.37 -17.84 14.14
C VAL A 61 -3.78 -16.68 13.23
N VAL A 62 -4.44 -15.65 13.78
CA VAL A 62 -4.79 -14.43 13.04
C VAL A 62 -3.54 -13.68 12.61
N GLY A 63 -2.54 -13.54 13.50
CA GLY A 63 -1.26 -12.91 13.20
C GLY A 63 -0.52 -13.62 12.07
N ILE A 64 -0.39 -14.94 12.14
CA ILE A 64 0.25 -15.76 11.08
C ILE A 64 -0.56 -15.64 9.77
N PHE A 65 -1.89 -15.75 9.83
CA PHE A 65 -2.77 -15.59 8.66
C PHE A 65 -2.53 -14.25 7.97
N MET A 66 -2.48 -13.16 8.72
CA MET A 66 -2.21 -11.83 8.17
C MET A 66 -0.80 -11.72 7.55
N ALA A 67 0.21 -12.32 8.18
CA ALA A 67 1.57 -12.36 7.66
C ALA A 67 1.67 -13.11 6.33
N MET A 68 0.89 -14.19 6.14
CA MET A 68 0.91 -15.01 4.91
C MET A 68 0.60 -14.22 3.65
N PHE A 69 -0.19 -13.14 3.73
CA PHE A 69 -0.41 -12.24 2.59
C PHE A 69 0.86 -11.54 2.11
N SER A 70 1.88 -11.43 2.96
CA SER A 70 3.11 -10.67 2.68
C SER A 70 4.36 -11.53 2.55
N VAL A 71 4.38 -12.75 3.10
CA VAL A 71 5.57 -13.64 3.08
C VAL A 71 6.00 -13.94 1.66
N LEU A 72 5.11 -14.54 0.86
CA LEU A 72 5.47 -14.94 -0.50
C LEU A 72 5.73 -13.75 -1.44
N PRO A 73 4.94 -12.66 -1.41
CA PRO A 73 5.27 -11.42 -2.11
C PRO A 73 6.65 -10.87 -1.77
N THR A 74 7.05 -10.89 -0.51
CA THR A 74 8.36 -10.39 -0.07
C THR A 74 9.49 -11.22 -0.66
N LEU A 75 9.39 -12.54 -0.58
CA LEU A 75 10.38 -13.46 -1.13
C LEU A 75 10.44 -13.43 -2.67
N ALA A 76 9.29 -13.25 -3.32
CA ALA A 76 9.17 -13.29 -4.77
C ALA A 76 9.29 -11.90 -5.45
N ALA A 77 9.44 -10.82 -4.71
CA ALA A 77 9.38 -9.45 -5.26
C ALA A 77 10.31 -9.23 -6.46
N MET A 78 11.59 -9.61 -6.33
CA MET A 78 12.56 -9.50 -7.43
C MET A 78 12.25 -10.45 -8.59
N SER A 79 11.72 -11.63 -8.31
CA SER A 79 11.38 -12.62 -9.34
C SER A 79 10.18 -12.17 -10.16
N ILE A 80 9.17 -11.57 -9.52
CA ILE A 80 7.99 -11.00 -10.21
C ILE A 80 8.41 -9.87 -11.14
N GLY A 81 9.29 -8.96 -10.70
CA GLY A 81 9.84 -7.92 -11.57
C GLY A 81 10.52 -8.50 -12.80
N ARG A 82 11.44 -9.46 -12.61
CA ARG A 82 12.12 -10.16 -13.71
C ARG A 82 11.16 -10.91 -14.65
N TRP A 83 10.06 -11.46 -14.13
CA TRP A 83 9.04 -12.08 -14.98
C TRP A 83 8.34 -11.06 -15.87
N VAL A 84 8.00 -9.88 -15.31
CA VAL A 84 7.41 -8.79 -16.12
C VAL A 84 8.37 -8.33 -17.20
N ASP A 85 9.66 -8.18 -16.89
CA ASP A 85 10.67 -7.75 -17.85
C ASP A 85 10.91 -8.79 -18.97
N ARG A 86 10.88 -10.08 -18.64
CA ARG A 86 11.14 -11.18 -19.58
C ARG A 86 9.92 -11.58 -20.42
N MET A 87 8.78 -11.76 -19.76
CA MET A 87 7.55 -12.30 -20.40
C MET A 87 6.56 -11.21 -20.77
N GLY A 88 6.78 -9.96 -20.33
CA GLY A 88 5.84 -8.86 -20.46
C GLY A 88 4.78 -8.84 -19.33
N ALA A 89 4.08 -7.72 -19.21
CA ALA A 89 3.13 -7.49 -18.13
C ALA A 89 1.87 -8.38 -18.21
N LEU A 90 1.40 -8.69 -19.42
CA LEU A 90 0.12 -9.40 -19.61
C LEU A 90 0.14 -10.85 -19.11
N PRO A 91 1.13 -11.70 -19.41
CA PRO A 91 1.21 -13.07 -18.87
C PRO A 91 1.29 -13.07 -17.34
N VAL A 92 2.09 -12.17 -16.74
CA VAL A 92 2.23 -12.07 -15.28
C VAL A 92 0.91 -11.63 -14.64
N MET A 93 0.19 -10.68 -15.26
CA MET A 93 -1.13 -10.24 -14.79
C MET A 93 -2.17 -11.37 -14.88
N ARG A 94 -2.16 -12.16 -15.97
CA ARG A 94 -3.04 -13.33 -16.14
C ARG A 94 -2.78 -14.38 -15.06
N PHE A 95 -1.52 -14.70 -14.83
CA PHE A 95 -1.14 -15.62 -13.76
C PHE A 95 -1.58 -15.08 -12.38
N GLY A 96 -1.31 -13.80 -12.09
CA GLY A 96 -1.68 -13.16 -10.85
C GLY A 96 -3.18 -13.19 -10.58
N VAL A 97 -4.00 -12.83 -11.57
CA VAL A 97 -5.46 -12.82 -11.40
C VAL A 97 -6.05 -14.23 -11.21
N LEU A 98 -5.47 -15.25 -11.86
CA LEU A 98 -5.88 -16.64 -11.65
C LEU A 98 -5.51 -17.12 -10.24
N ALA A 99 -4.32 -16.78 -9.75
CA ALA A 99 -3.93 -17.10 -8.38
C ALA A 99 -4.87 -16.44 -7.34
N VAL A 100 -5.24 -15.16 -7.54
CA VAL A 100 -6.22 -14.48 -6.68
C VAL A 100 -7.59 -15.15 -6.76
N LEU A 101 -8.03 -15.56 -7.95
CA LEU A 101 -9.33 -16.25 -8.12
C LEU A 101 -9.36 -17.59 -7.41
N VAL A 102 -8.34 -18.42 -7.59
CA VAL A 102 -8.22 -19.71 -6.90
C VAL A 102 -8.20 -19.48 -5.39
N GLY A 103 -7.37 -18.53 -4.92
CA GLY A 103 -7.32 -18.19 -3.50
C GLY A 103 -8.67 -17.74 -2.94
N ALA A 104 -9.38 -16.84 -3.62
CA ALA A 104 -10.67 -16.33 -3.18
C ALA A 104 -11.79 -17.41 -3.21
N ALA A 105 -11.69 -18.37 -4.10
CA ALA A 105 -12.66 -19.46 -4.22
C ALA A 105 -12.51 -20.53 -3.11
N LEU A 106 -11.30 -20.71 -2.56
CA LEU A 106 -11.03 -21.76 -1.56
C LEU A 106 -11.97 -21.71 -0.35
N PRO A 107 -12.13 -20.56 0.37
CA PRO A 107 -13.02 -20.53 1.55
C PRO A 107 -14.51 -20.58 1.18
N VAL A 108 -14.89 -20.34 -0.08
CA VAL A 108 -16.25 -20.54 -0.56
C VAL A 108 -16.58 -22.02 -0.62
N LEU A 109 -15.64 -22.82 -1.14
CA LEU A 109 -15.77 -24.26 -1.30
C LEU A 109 -15.56 -25.00 0.02
N TRP A 110 -14.53 -24.62 0.74
CA TRP A 110 -14.13 -25.22 2.00
C TRP A 110 -13.83 -24.16 3.05
N LEU A 111 -14.84 -23.81 3.83
CA LEU A 111 -14.74 -22.77 4.86
C LEU A 111 -14.04 -23.34 6.11
N SER A 112 -12.73 -23.21 6.16
CA SER A 112 -11.87 -23.71 7.24
C SER A 112 -10.61 -22.87 7.40
N VAL A 113 -9.99 -22.94 8.58
CA VAL A 113 -8.74 -22.21 8.85
C VAL A 113 -7.61 -22.58 7.89
N PRO A 114 -7.35 -23.86 7.54
CA PRO A 114 -6.36 -24.21 6.51
C PRO A 114 -6.63 -23.57 5.14
N ALA A 115 -7.89 -23.50 4.72
CA ALA A 115 -8.26 -22.85 3.47
C ALA A 115 -7.97 -21.33 3.49
N LEU A 116 -8.11 -20.68 4.66
CA LEU A 116 -7.73 -19.28 4.81
C LEU A 116 -6.23 -19.05 4.62
N PHE A 117 -5.38 -19.94 5.12
CA PHE A 117 -3.93 -19.83 4.93
C PHE A 117 -3.55 -19.97 3.44
N ALA A 118 -4.12 -20.95 2.75
CA ALA A 118 -3.92 -21.12 1.32
C ALA A 118 -4.44 -19.91 0.54
N MET A 119 -5.63 -19.39 0.91
CA MET A 119 -6.17 -18.15 0.37
C MET A 119 -5.19 -16.98 0.55
N ALA A 120 -4.66 -16.78 1.76
CA ALA A 120 -3.78 -15.66 2.07
C ALA A 120 -2.51 -15.68 1.21
N VAL A 121 -1.88 -16.85 1.05
CA VAL A 121 -0.69 -17.03 0.21
C VAL A 121 -1.00 -16.74 -1.26
N LEU A 122 -2.07 -17.33 -1.79
CA LEU A 122 -2.44 -17.20 -3.21
C LEU A 122 -2.89 -15.78 -3.55
N ILE A 123 -3.74 -15.16 -2.70
CA ILE A 123 -4.20 -13.78 -2.91
C ILE A 123 -3.04 -12.81 -2.74
N GLY A 124 -2.19 -12.97 -1.71
CA GLY A 124 -1.04 -12.12 -1.48
C GLY A 124 -0.08 -12.12 -2.67
N PHE A 125 0.34 -13.29 -3.10
CA PHE A 125 1.24 -13.45 -4.25
C PHE A 125 0.61 -12.99 -5.55
N GLY A 126 -0.61 -13.42 -5.85
CA GLY A 126 -1.30 -13.10 -7.10
C GLY A 126 -1.57 -11.60 -7.23
N PHE A 127 -2.02 -10.96 -6.14
CA PHE A 127 -2.25 -9.51 -6.14
C PHE A 127 -0.94 -8.72 -6.32
N ASN A 128 0.16 -9.14 -5.68
CA ASN A 128 1.45 -8.51 -5.88
C ASN A 128 1.90 -8.60 -7.35
N ALA A 129 1.77 -9.78 -7.98
CA ALA A 129 2.08 -9.97 -9.39
C ALA A 129 1.23 -9.06 -10.30
N MET A 130 -0.09 -8.97 -10.03
CA MET A 130 -0.99 -8.05 -10.74
C MET A 130 -0.58 -6.59 -10.55
N SER A 131 -0.22 -6.19 -9.35
CA SER A 131 0.15 -4.82 -9.00
C SER A 131 1.44 -4.39 -9.71
N VAL A 132 2.47 -5.24 -9.70
CA VAL A 132 3.74 -4.97 -10.40
C VAL A 132 3.51 -4.87 -11.90
N ALA A 133 2.78 -5.82 -12.49
CA ALA A 133 2.45 -5.80 -13.92
C ALA A 133 1.59 -4.58 -14.30
N GLY A 134 0.65 -4.18 -13.43
CA GLY A 134 -0.18 -3.00 -13.61
C GLY A 134 0.63 -1.70 -13.58
N GLN A 135 1.49 -1.51 -12.59
CA GLN A 135 2.36 -0.35 -12.48
C GLN A 135 3.33 -0.25 -13.66
N HIS A 136 3.92 -1.37 -14.08
CA HIS A 136 4.75 -1.45 -15.28
C HIS A 136 3.98 -1.01 -16.53
N THR A 137 2.73 -1.46 -16.69
CA THR A 137 1.88 -1.08 -17.83
C THR A 137 1.56 0.40 -17.83
N VAL A 138 1.21 0.99 -16.66
CA VAL A 138 0.96 2.44 -16.54
C VAL A 138 2.23 3.22 -16.89
N GLY A 139 3.40 2.75 -16.47
CA GLY A 139 4.70 3.33 -16.83
C GLY A 139 4.97 3.27 -18.33
N ALA A 140 4.72 2.12 -18.97
CA ALA A 140 4.89 1.92 -20.40
C ALA A 140 3.94 2.80 -21.25
N MET A 141 2.67 2.96 -20.79
CA MET A 141 1.71 3.86 -21.44
C MET A 141 2.12 5.34 -21.36
N ALA A 142 2.92 5.68 -20.35
CA ALA A 142 3.41 7.03 -20.14
C ALA A 142 4.67 7.36 -20.99
N HIS A 143 5.19 6.40 -21.72
CA HIS A 143 6.37 6.63 -22.57
C HIS A 143 6.06 7.64 -23.67
N GLY A 144 6.90 8.68 -23.80
CA GLY A 144 6.67 9.77 -24.76
C GLY A 144 5.59 10.79 -24.37
N GLN A 145 4.95 10.65 -23.20
CA GLN A 145 4.00 11.61 -22.64
C GLN A 145 4.70 12.69 -21.79
N SER A 146 4.00 13.83 -21.60
CA SER A 146 4.49 14.87 -20.68
C SER A 146 4.53 14.37 -19.23
N PRO A 147 5.41 14.94 -18.37
CA PRO A 147 5.46 14.58 -16.95
C PRO A 147 4.11 14.72 -16.24
N GLU A 148 3.29 15.71 -16.62
CA GLU A 148 1.96 15.92 -16.04
C GLU A 148 0.98 14.80 -16.42
N GLN A 149 1.04 14.31 -17.67
CA GLN A 149 0.20 13.18 -18.11
C GLN A 149 0.59 11.89 -17.40
N ARG A 150 1.90 11.65 -17.25
CA ARG A 150 2.42 10.52 -16.50
C ARG A 150 1.93 10.53 -15.06
N LEU A 151 2.09 11.67 -14.37
CA LEU A 151 1.64 11.84 -12.98
C LEU A 151 0.13 11.61 -12.85
N ARG A 152 -0.66 12.13 -13.80
CA ARG A 152 -2.11 11.95 -13.84
C ARG A 152 -2.51 10.48 -14.00
N ASN A 153 -1.85 9.74 -14.88
CA ASN A 153 -2.16 8.31 -15.12
C ASN A 153 -1.87 7.47 -13.88
N PHE A 154 -0.73 7.68 -13.21
CA PHE A 154 -0.42 7.05 -11.94
C PHE A 154 -1.38 7.47 -10.82
N GLY A 155 -1.81 8.74 -10.81
CA GLY A 155 -2.82 9.24 -9.88
C GLY A 155 -4.15 8.51 -10.02
N TRP A 156 -4.68 8.36 -11.23
CA TRP A 156 -5.90 7.60 -11.48
C TRP A 156 -5.77 6.12 -11.08
N TYR A 157 -4.62 5.49 -11.39
CA TYR A 157 -4.35 4.12 -10.98
C TYR A 157 -4.34 3.97 -9.45
N ALA A 158 -3.71 4.90 -8.75
CA ALA A 158 -3.67 4.93 -7.27
C ALA A 158 -5.05 5.18 -6.64
N LEU A 159 -5.93 5.94 -7.31
CA LEU A 159 -7.31 6.13 -6.87
C LEU A 159 -8.10 4.83 -6.85
N GLY A 160 -7.95 3.98 -7.88
CA GLY A 160 -8.56 2.64 -7.90
C GLY A 160 -8.13 1.80 -6.70
N HIS A 161 -6.84 1.83 -6.36
CA HIS A 161 -6.31 1.13 -5.19
C HIS A 161 -6.86 1.69 -3.86
N SER A 162 -6.99 3.02 -3.73
CA SER A 162 -7.55 3.64 -2.52
C SER A 162 -9.04 3.33 -2.36
N ALA A 163 -9.81 3.38 -3.44
CA ALA A 163 -11.23 3.03 -3.43
C ALA A 163 -11.46 1.57 -2.98
N SER A 164 -10.66 0.64 -3.51
CA SER A 164 -10.75 -0.77 -3.13
C SER A 164 -10.36 -1.04 -1.68
N SER A 165 -9.42 -0.26 -1.12
CA SER A 165 -9.04 -0.34 0.29
C SER A 165 -10.20 0.05 1.24
N ALA A 166 -11.10 0.92 0.79
CA ALA A 166 -12.30 1.29 1.53
C ALA A 166 -13.44 0.28 1.29
N LEU A 167 -13.72 -0.03 0.03
CA LEU A 167 -14.89 -0.84 -0.35
C LEU A 167 -14.75 -2.31 0.05
N GLY A 168 -13.55 -2.89 -0.05
CA GLY A 168 -13.33 -4.30 0.27
C GLY A 168 -13.72 -4.65 1.70
N PRO A 169 -13.13 -4.06 2.74
CA PRO A 169 -13.49 -4.29 4.14
C PRO A 169 -14.94 -3.94 4.46
N PHE A 170 -15.46 -2.82 3.91
CA PHE A 170 -16.85 -2.39 4.14
C PHE A 170 -17.85 -3.44 3.65
N ILE A 171 -17.73 -3.83 2.38
CA ILE A 171 -18.62 -4.83 1.77
C ILE A 171 -18.48 -6.17 2.49
N SER A 172 -17.24 -6.57 2.84
CA SER A 172 -17.01 -7.80 3.59
C SER A 172 -17.70 -7.79 4.94
N GLY A 173 -17.55 -6.70 5.72
CA GLY A 173 -18.18 -6.58 7.03
C GLY A 173 -19.71 -6.62 6.94
N LEU A 174 -20.29 -5.87 6.00
CA LEU A 174 -21.72 -5.85 5.77
C LEU A 174 -22.28 -7.23 5.40
N LEU A 175 -21.60 -7.93 4.51
CA LEU A 175 -22.01 -9.28 4.08
C LEU A 175 -21.87 -10.31 5.18
N ILE A 176 -20.84 -10.21 6.04
CA ILE A 176 -20.69 -11.13 7.17
C ILE A 176 -21.88 -11.01 8.12
N ASP A 177 -22.29 -9.80 8.47
CA ASP A 177 -23.39 -9.58 9.41
C ASP A 177 -24.77 -9.98 8.84
N HIS A 178 -25.02 -9.81 7.53
CA HIS A 178 -26.33 -10.02 6.93
C HIS A 178 -26.49 -11.36 6.20
N ALA A 179 -25.40 -11.93 5.68
CA ALA A 179 -25.43 -13.13 4.83
C ALA A 179 -24.35 -14.17 5.19
N GLY A 180 -23.52 -13.89 6.21
CA GLY A 180 -22.50 -14.77 6.72
C GLY A 180 -21.20 -14.80 5.92
N PHE A 181 -20.21 -15.50 6.45
CA PHE A 181 -18.84 -15.55 5.91
C PHE A 181 -18.76 -16.07 4.48
N ARG A 182 -19.53 -17.12 4.14
CA ARG A 182 -19.52 -17.67 2.78
C ARG A 182 -19.95 -16.64 1.73
N ALA A 183 -20.96 -15.80 2.03
CA ALA A 183 -21.41 -14.75 1.13
C ALA A 183 -20.32 -13.68 0.94
N ALA A 184 -19.61 -13.29 2.01
CA ALA A 184 -18.50 -12.38 1.91
C ALA A 184 -17.37 -12.95 1.02
N PHE A 185 -16.94 -14.18 1.22
CA PHE A 185 -15.93 -14.82 0.38
C PHE A 185 -16.39 -15.02 -1.06
N ALA A 186 -17.65 -15.41 -1.29
CA ALA A 186 -18.22 -15.55 -2.62
C ALA A 186 -18.25 -14.22 -3.37
N THR A 187 -18.54 -13.12 -2.70
CA THR A 187 -18.50 -11.78 -3.29
C THR A 187 -17.06 -11.37 -3.65
N MET A 188 -16.06 -11.67 -2.81
CA MET A 188 -14.65 -11.44 -3.13
C MET A 188 -14.21 -12.28 -4.34
N ALA A 189 -14.64 -13.53 -4.42
CA ALA A 189 -14.43 -14.38 -5.60
C ALA A 189 -15.12 -13.80 -6.85
N GLY A 190 -16.34 -13.28 -6.72
CA GLY A 190 -17.07 -12.58 -7.79
C GLY A 190 -16.33 -11.36 -8.33
N PHE A 191 -15.78 -10.51 -7.46
CA PHE A 191 -14.92 -9.41 -7.89
C PHE A 191 -13.67 -9.91 -8.64
N THR A 192 -13.10 -11.02 -8.21
CA THR A 192 -11.94 -11.59 -8.90
C THR A 192 -12.33 -12.22 -10.23
N CYS A 193 -13.51 -12.84 -10.35
CA CYS A 193 -14.05 -13.28 -11.65
C CYS A 193 -14.17 -12.11 -12.62
N MET A 194 -14.65 -10.95 -12.14
CA MET A 194 -14.70 -9.73 -12.97
C MET A 194 -13.29 -9.26 -13.37
N ALA A 195 -12.32 -9.29 -12.45
CA ALA A 195 -10.91 -9.01 -12.77
C ALA A 195 -10.38 -9.97 -13.86
N CYS A 196 -10.63 -11.26 -13.74
CA CYS A 196 -10.28 -12.26 -14.77
C CYS A 196 -10.91 -11.92 -16.13
N TRP A 197 -12.21 -11.67 -16.15
CA TRP A 197 -12.90 -11.31 -17.38
C TRP A 197 -12.29 -10.06 -18.03
N LEU A 198 -11.98 -9.03 -17.27
CA LEU A 198 -11.33 -7.82 -17.76
C LEU A 198 -9.93 -8.11 -18.33
N VAL A 199 -9.11 -8.89 -17.63
CA VAL A 199 -7.74 -9.23 -18.06
C VAL A 199 -7.75 -10.05 -19.35
N PHE A 200 -8.64 -11.05 -19.46
CA PHE A 200 -8.66 -11.95 -20.62
C PHE A 200 -9.40 -11.35 -21.81
N LYS A 201 -10.41 -10.51 -21.62
CA LYS A 201 -11.24 -9.96 -22.70
C LYS A 201 -10.86 -8.55 -23.12
N LYS A 202 -10.47 -7.67 -22.18
CA LYS A 202 -10.21 -6.25 -22.46
C LYS A 202 -8.72 -5.93 -22.58
N LEU A 203 -7.84 -6.62 -21.83
CA LEU A 203 -6.40 -6.38 -21.86
C LEU A 203 -5.69 -7.37 -22.81
N LYS A 204 -6.11 -7.42 -24.08
CA LYS A 204 -5.56 -8.37 -25.07
C LYS A 204 -4.14 -8.04 -25.52
N LYS A 205 -3.78 -6.74 -25.57
CA LYS A 205 -2.45 -6.24 -25.95
C LYS A 205 -2.08 -5.14 -24.97
N LEU A 206 -1.06 -5.37 -24.18
CA LEU A 206 -0.45 -4.33 -23.34
C LEU A 206 0.80 -3.80 -24.03
N PRO A 207 1.12 -2.49 -23.90
CA PRO A 207 2.37 -1.96 -24.42
C PRO A 207 3.55 -2.77 -23.84
N ALA A 208 4.40 -3.28 -24.70
CA ALA A 208 5.69 -3.79 -24.25
C ALA A 208 6.49 -2.59 -23.73
N ALA A 209 7.16 -2.75 -22.56
CA ALA A 209 8.15 -1.77 -22.20
C ALA A 209 9.18 -1.73 -23.32
N SER A 210 9.47 -0.55 -23.82
CA SER A 210 10.71 -0.34 -24.56
C SER A 210 11.81 -0.92 -23.67
N LYS A 211 12.62 -1.85 -24.17
CA LYS A 211 13.86 -2.25 -23.49
C LYS A 211 14.54 -0.95 -23.15
N SER A 212 14.58 -0.60 -21.88
CA SER A 212 15.28 0.58 -21.42
C SER A 212 16.72 0.37 -21.83
N ALA A 213 17.14 1.09 -22.88
CA ALA A 213 18.53 1.29 -23.20
C ALA A 213 19.13 2.30 -22.20
N ASP A 214 18.93 2.04 -20.93
CA ASP A 214 19.56 2.76 -19.81
C ASP A 214 20.24 1.75 -18.89
N THR A 215 20.90 0.77 -19.47
CA THR A 215 22.24 0.45 -19.00
C THR A 215 23.18 1.43 -19.70
N THR A 216 23.18 2.68 -19.30
CA THR A 216 24.43 3.43 -19.37
C THR A 216 25.43 2.58 -18.61
N ASP A 217 26.36 1.99 -19.35
CA ASP A 217 27.62 1.50 -18.85
C ASP A 217 28.20 2.58 -17.93
N SER A 218 27.88 2.52 -16.66
CA SER A 218 28.61 3.22 -15.64
C SER A 218 29.85 2.37 -15.40
N GLU A 219 30.87 2.73 -16.18
CA GLU A 219 32.24 2.35 -15.95
C GLU A 219 32.55 2.38 -14.44
N ASP A 220 33.13 1.29 -13.96
CA ASP A 220 33.92 1.15 -12.73
C ASP A 220 33.42 1.85 -11.45
N VAL A 221 32.17 1.64 -11.06
CA VAL A 221 31.79 1.89 -9.69
C VAL A 221 31.91 0.58 -8.91
N LYS A 222 32.97 0.48 -8.08
CA LYS A 222 33.11 -0.56 -7.05
C LYS A 222 31.73 -0.83 -6.44
N PRO A 223 31.33 -2.10 -6.21
CA PRO A 223 30.02 -2.42 -5.64
C PRO A 223 29.88 -1.71 -4.30
N LYS A 224 29.18 -0.58 -4.31
CA LYS A 224 28.93 0.21 -3.10
C LYS A 224 27.96 -0.60 -2.24
N VAL A 225 28.41 -0.98 -1.07
CA VAL A 225 27.65 -1.82 -0.14
C VAL A 225 26.43 -1.04 0.35
N TRP A 226 25.28 -1.70 0.48
CA TRP A 226 24.05 -1.08 0.99
C TRP A 226 24.22 -0.43 2.39
N HIS A 227 25.20 -0.88 3.18
CA HIS A 227 25.55 -0.28 4.47
C HIS A 227 25.94 1.20 4.35
N ASP A 228 26.51 1.63 3.22
CA ASP A 228 26.87 3.05 3.01
C ASP A 228 25.65 3.96 3.04
N LEU A 229 24.46 3.46 2.64
CA LEU A 229 23.21 4.21 2.73
C LEU A 229 22.78 4.44 4.18
N LEU A 230 23.12 3.52 5.08
CA LEU A 230 22.85 3.67 6.52
C LEU A 230 23.90 4.53 7.22
N ALA A 231 25.06 4.75 6.63
CA ALA A 231 26.09 5.65 7.17
C ALA A 231 25.64 7.13 7.09
N ALA A 232 24.84 7.51 6.08
CA ALA A 232 24.32 8.86 5.95
C ALA A 232 23.27 9.16 7.05
N PRO A 233 23.52 10.16 7.94
CA PRO A 233 22.62 10.41 9.08
C PRO A 233 21.20 10.76 8.68
N GLU A 234 21.00 11.43 7.53
CA GLU A 234 19.69 11.83 7.03
C GLU A 234 18.91 10.61 6.53
N LEU A 235 19.51 9.74 5.73
CA LEU A 235 18.90 8.50 5.28
C LEU A 235 18.53 7.59 6.45
N ARG A 236 19.41 7.46 7.45
CA ARG A 236 19.15 6.68 8.66
C ARG A 236 17.91 7.18 9.40
N ARG A 237 17.71 8.50 9.51
CA ARG A 237 16.51 9.11 10.10
C ARG A 237 15.26 8.77 9.28
N ILE A 238 15.34 8.88 7.96
CA ILE A 238 14.24 8.57 7.04
C ILE A 238 13.84 7.11 7.15
N TYR A 239 14.79 6.19 7.16
CA TYR A 239 14.53 4.75 7.33
C TYR A 239 13.92 4.44 8.69
N TYR A 240 14.41 5.06 9.76
CA TYR A 240 13.86 4.86 11.09
C TYR A 240 12.40 5.33 11.18
N VAL A 241 12.09 6.52 10.70
CA VAL A 241 10.71 7.03 10.63
C VAL A 241 9.85 6.15 9.73
N SER A 242 10.36 5.69 8.58
CA SER A 242 9.65 4.76 7.70
C SER A 242 9.33 3.43 8.39
N MET A 243 10.28 2.89 9.14
CA MET A 243 10.09 1.66 9.91
C MET A 243 9.00 1.82 10.98
N ALA A 244 9.08 2.89 11.77
CA ALA A 244 8.08 3.16 12.81
C ALA A 244 6.67 3.31 12.23
N LEU A 245 6.53 4.02 11.09
CA LEU A 245 5.25 4.16 10.38
C LEU A 245 4.74 2.82 9.84
N ALA A 246 5.62 1.99 9.26
CA ALA A 246 5.24 0.68 8.73
C ALA A 246 4.79 -0.26 9.86
N CYS A 247 5.53 -0.32 10.97
CA CYS A 247 5.15 -1.11 12.15
C CYS A 247 3.79 -0.69 12.71
N CYS A 248 3.54 0.62 12.83
CA CYS A 248 2.24 1.13 13.31
C CYS A 248 1.10 0.80 12.33
N TRP A 249 1.35 0.90 11.01
CA TRP A 249 0.39 0.51 9.99
C TRP A 249 -0.01 -0.97 10.12
N ASP A 250 0.98 -1.85 10.14
CA ASP A 250 0.74 -3.30 10.19
C ASP A 250 0.08 -3.71 11.52
N LEU A 251 0.50 -3.08 12.63
CA LEU A 251 -0.13 -3.29 13.93
C LEU A 251 -1.61 -2.87 13.92
N PHE A 252 -1.94 -1.69 13.38
CA PHE A 252 -3.33 -1.24 13.31
C PHE A 252 -4.21 -2.23 12.54
N ILE A 253 -3.68 -2.75 11.41
CA ILE A 253 -4.44 -3.68 10.56
C ILE A 253 -4.71 -5.02 11.25
N VAL A 254 -3.73 -5.58 11.98
CA VAL A 254 -3.91 -6.87 12.67
C VAL A 254 -4.70 -6.72 13.96
N MET A 255 -4.51 -5.62 14.68
CA MET A 255 -5.15 -5.34 15.96
C MET A 255 -6.65 -5.08 15.82
N LEU A 256 -7.07 -4.36 14.77
CA LEU A 256 -8.46 -3.89 14.64
C LEU A 256 -9.51 -5.04 14.64
N PRO A 257 -9.35 -6.15 13.88
CA PRO A 257 -10.25 -7.29 13.99
C PRO A 257 -10.25 -7.92 15.38
N VAL A 258 -9.07 -8.08 15.99
CA VAL A 258 -8.92 -8.71 17.32
C VAL A 258 -9.58 -7.86 18.41
N LEU A 259 -9.24 -6.57 18.48
CA LEU A 259 -9.79 -5.67 19.49
C LEU A 259 -11.28 -5.42 19.25
N GLY A 260 -11.69 -5.22 18.00
CA GLY A 260 -13.10 -5.02 17.65
C GLY A 260 -13.97 -6.20 18.07
N THR A 261 -13.51 -7.44 17.80
CA THR A 261 -14.22 -8.65 18.23
C THR A 261 -14.26 -8.78 19.76
N ARG A 262 -13.18 -8.49 20.47
CA ARG A 262 -13.15 -8.50 21.94
C ARG A 262 -14.12 -7.47 22.55
N LEU A 263 -14.36 -6.33 21.88
CA LEU A 263 -15.33 -5.31 22.28
C LEU A 263 -16.76 -5.61 21.81
N GLY A 264 -17.00 -6.74 21.16
CA GLY A 264 -18.32 -7.12 20.66
C GLY A 264 -18.78 -6.32 19.43
N PHE A 265 -17.87 -5.67 18.71
CA PHE A 265 -18.25 -4.96 17.48
C PHE A 265 -18.66 -5.94 16.37
N SER A 266 -19.71 -5.58 15.65
CA SER A 266 -20.12 -6.33 14.47
C SER A 266 -19.07 -6.23 13.36
N ALA A 267 -19.09 -7.16 12.42
CA ALA A 267 -18.18 -7.15 11.27
C ALA A 267 -18.37 -5.88 10.41
N SER A 268 -19.59 -5.35 10.32
CA SER A 268 -19.89 -4.09 9.64
C SER A 268 -19.18 -2.90 10.29
N ILE A 269 -19.18 -2.83 11.62
CA ILE A 269 -18.47 -1.77 12.35
C ILE A 269 -16.97 -1.85 12.07
N ILE A 270 -16.36 -3.04 12.19
CA ILE A 270 -14.94 -3.25 11.92
C ILE A 270 -14.61 -2.89 10.45
N GLY A 271 -15.42 -3.33 9.50
CA GLY A 271 -15.28 -2.97 8.09
C GLY A 271 -15.40 -1.47 7.83
N THR A 272 -16.30 -0.77 8.56
CA THR A 272 -16.48 0.69 8.47
C THR A 272 -15.25 1.43 9.02
N VAL A 273 -14.64 0.97 10.10
CA VAL A 273 -13.38 1.57 10.63
C VAL A 273 -12.26 1.47 9.59
N PHE A 274 -12.09 0.31 8.94
CA PHE A 274 -11.13 0.18 7.83
C PHE A 274 -11.46 1.10 6.65
N SER A 275 -12.73 1.26 6.34
CA SER A 275 -13.16 2.16 5.26
C SER A 275 -12.84 3.62 5.58
N LEU A 276 -13.13 4.07 6.79
CA LEU A 276 -12.83 5.43 7.23
C LEU A 276 -11.31 5.69 7.30
N PHE A 277 -10.52 4.70 7.70
CA PHE A 277 -9.07 4.73 7.56
C PHE A 277 -8.64 4.97 6.09
N ALA A 278 -9.21 4.23 5.15
CA ALA A 278 -8.89 4.40 3.73
C ALA A 278 -9.38 5.74 3.17
N VAL A 279 -10.55 6.22 3.61
CA VAL A 279 -11.07 7.57 3.27
C VAL A 279 -10.13 8.65 3.82
N GLY A 280 -9.68 8.53 5.07
CA GLY A 280 -8.69 9.44 5.65
C GLY A 280 -7.40 9.50 4.82
N THR A 281 -6.88 8.34 4.43
CA THR A 281 -5.71 8.23 3.54
C THR A 281 -5.96 8.92 2.19
N PHE A 282 -7.12 8.74 1.60
CA PHE A 282 -7.50 9.35 0.33
C PHE A 282 -7.60 10.88 0.44
N VAL A 283 -8.33 11.38 1.44
CA VAL A 283 -8.51 12.83 1.68
C VAL A 283 -7.17 13.50 1.89
N SER A 284 -6.28 12.91 2.67
CA SER A 284 -4.93 13.43 2.91
C SER A 284 -4.11 13.54 1.64
N ARG A 285 -4.15 12.52 0.78
CA ARG A 285 -3.45 12.55 -0.52
C ARG A 285 -4.03 13.60 -1.45
N ALA A 286 -5.34 13.80 -1.45
CA ALA A 286 -5.99 14.83 -2.24
C ALA A 286 -5.63 16.25 -1.77
N LEU A 287 -5.47 16.44 -0.45
CA LEU A 287 -5.07 17.73 0.14
C LEU A 287 -3.56 18.00 0.06
N MET A 288 -2.74 16.98 -0.22
CA MET A 288 -1.28 17.08 -0.23
C MET A 288 -0.74 18.19 -1.15
N PRO A 289 -1.22 18.40 -2.40
CA PRO A 289 -0.73 19.45 -3.29
C PRO A 289 -0.98 20.86 -2.75
N TRP A 290 -2.04 21.04 -1.98
CA TRP A 290 -2.34 22.30 -1.32
C TRP A 290 -1.47 22.50 -0.07
N LEU A 291 -1.35 21.46 0.77
CA LEU A 291 -0.59 21.52 2.01
C LEU A 291 0.91 21.72 1.78
N SER A 292 1.49 21.07 0.77
CA SER A 292 2.92 21.16 0.43
C SER A 292 3.35 22.56 -0.03
N ARG A 293 2.41 23.44 -0.40
CA ARG A 293 2.69 24.85 -0.73
C ARG A 293 2.87 25.71 0.52
N HIS A 294 2.32 25.30 1.67
CA HIS A 294 2.26 26.10 2.89
C HIS A 294 3.09 25.52 4.04
N VAL A 295 3.33 24.20 4.01
CA VAL A 295 3.97 23.49 5.11
C VAL A 295 5.09 22.59 4.56
N ARG A 296 6.24 22.57 5.23
CA ARG A 296 7.40 21.76 4.83
C ARG A 296 7.19 20.28 5.16
N GLU A 297 7.80 19.40 4.36
CA GLU A 297 7.64 17.94 4.47
C GLU A 297 7.89 17.39 5.89
N TRP A 298 8.96 17.84 6.55
CA TRP A 298 9.27 17.40 7.92
C TRP A 298 8.28 17.89 8.97
N GLN A 299 7.64 19.04 8.76
CA GLN A 299 6.59 19.55 9.67
C GLN A 299 5.32 18.70 9.54
N ILE A 300 4.93 18.35 8.31
CA ILE A 300 3.81 17.44 8.04
C ILE A 300 4.11 16.07 8.66
N MET A 301 5.35 15.57 8.48
CA MET A 301 5.78 14.31 9.07
C MET A 301 5.69 14.31 10.59
N ARG A 302 6.16 15.38 11.24
CA ARG A 302 6.07 15.53 12.70
C ARG A 302 4.63 15.54 13.19
N ALA A 303 3.75 16.29 12.53
CA ALA A 303 2.32 16.31 12.87
C ALA A 303 1.68 14.92 12.72
N ALA A 304 2.00 14.21 11.65
CA ALA A 304 1.52 12.83 11.43
C ALA A 304 1.99 11.87 12.52
N LEU A 305 3.28 11.92 12.93
CA LEU A 305 3.81 11.09 14.01
C LEU A 305 3.10 11.37 15.34
N VAL A 306 2.84 12.66 15.66
CA VAL A 306 2.09 13.04 16.87
C VAL A 306 0.66 12.49 16.83
N ILE A 307 -0.05 12.65 15.70
CA ILE A 307 -1.42 12.13 15.56
C ILE A 307 -1.43 10.60 15.74
N ILE A 308 -0.49 9.89 15.12
CA ILE A 308 -0.40 8.43 15.25
C ILE A 308 -0.13 8.03 16.70
N ALA A 309 0.81 8.72 17.38
CA ALA A 309 1.11 8.45 18.80
C ALA A 309 -0.14 8.63 19.66
N LEU A 310 -0.86 9.74 19.48
CA LEU A 310 -2.10 10.02 20.21
C LEU A 310 -3.18 8.97 19.94
N VAL A 311 -3.35 8.54 18.70
CA VAL A 311 -4.30 7.46 18.36
C VAL A 311 -3.96 6.19 19.14
N PHE A 312 -2.70 5.75 19.14
CA PHE A 312 -2.31 4.53 19.85
C PHE A 312 -2.36 4.68 21.39
N VAL A 313 -2.16 5.88 21.92
CA VAL A 313 -2.35 6.16 23.35
C VAL A 313 -3.82 6.07 23.73
N VAL A 314 -4.72 6.66 22.94
CA VAL A 314 -6.16 6.76 23.28
C VAL A 314 -6.91 5.46 23.01
N LEU A 315 -6.50 4.68 21.99
CA LEU A 315 -7.22 3.51 21.50
C LEU A 315 -7.56 2.45 22.58
N PRO A 316 -6.69 2.16 23.59
CA PRO A 316 -7.02 1.20 24.66
C PRO A 316 -8.21 1.59 25.54
N TRP A 317 -8.51 2.89 25.66
CA TRP A 317 -9.65 3.38 26.43
C TRP A 317 -10.92 3.57 25.59
N ALA A 318 -10.81 3.43 24.27
CA ALA A 318 -11.95 3.52 23.38
C ALA A 318 -12.82 2.26 23.53
N SER A 319 -14.11 2.45 23.82
CA SER A 319 -15.11 1.37 23.86
C SER A 319 -16.26 1.59 22.87
N ALA A 320 -16.47 2.82 22.44
CA ALA A 320 -17.54 3.17 21.49
C ALA A 320 -17.07 3.04 20.03
N ALA A 321 -17.90 2.44 19.18
CA ALA A 321 -17.64 2.28 17.76
C ALA A 321 -17.31 3.60 17.03
N VAL A 322 -18.01 4.69 17.38
CA VAL A 322 -17.80 6.02 16.81
C VAL A 322 -16.38 6.53 17.10
N VAL A 323 -15.86 6.27 18.29
CA VAL A 323 -14.48 6.66 18.66
C VAL A 323 -13.48 5.89 17.80
N PHE A 324 -13.67 4.57 17.59
CA PHE A 324 -12.85 3.77 16.69
C PHE A 324 -12.89 4.29 15.24
N MET A 325 -14.06 4.69 14.76
CA MET A 325 -14.24 5.28 13.44
C MET A 325 -13.45 6.58 13.29
N LEU A 326 -13.53 7.48 14.29
CA LEU A 326 -12.77 8.73 14.30
C LEU A 326 -11.25 8.49 14.39
N LEU A 327 -10.82 7.60 15.28
CA LEU A 327 -9.40 7.25 15.43
C LEU A 327 -8.87 6.57 14.15
N GLY A 328 -9.66 5.70 13.52
CA GLY A 328 -9.32 5.10 12.23
C GLY A 328 -9.15 6.14 11.12
N PHE A 329 -10.07 7.10 11.01
CA PHE A 329 -9.95 8.21 10.05
C PHE A 329 -8.72 9.08 10.31
N LEU A 330 -8.46 9.45 11.57
CA LEU A 330 -7.28 10.25 11.96
C LEU A 330 -5.98 9.51 11.67
N PHE A 331 -5.92 8.21 12.01
CA PHE A 331 -4.76 7.37 11.72
C PHE A 331 -4.53 7.26 10.21
N GLY A 332 -5.58 6.98 9.44
CA GLY A 332 -5.52 6.93 7.98
C GLY A 332 -5.06 8.25 7.37
N SER A 333 -5.54 9.37 7.90
CA SER A 333 -5.13 10.71 7.45
C SER A 333 -3.64 10.95 7.70
N ALA A 334 -3.14 10.64 8.88
CA ALA A 334 -1.74 10.79 9.23
C ALA A 334 -0.82 9.93 8.34
N ILE A 335 -1.18 8.68 8.11
CA ILE A 335 -0.47 7.78 7.20
C ILE A 335 -0.52 8.29 5.75
N GLY A 336 -1.68 8.80 5.31
CA GLY A 336 -1.87 9.33 3.97
C GLY A 336 -0.95 10.50 3.65
N PHE A 337 -0.73 11.40 4.60
CA PHE A 337 0.24 12.49 4.49
C PHE A 337 1.69 12.00 4.55
N SER A 338 1.98 10.97 5.32
CA SER A 338 3.36 10.51 5.58
C SER A 338 4.01 9.87 4.35
N GLN A 339 3.28 9.06 3.59
CA GLN A 339 3.87 8.27 2.50
C GLN A 339 4.48 9.10 1.36
N PRO A 340 3.77 10.10 0.76
CA PRO A 340 4.36 10.93 -0.30
C PRO A 340 5.51 11.80 0.21
N ASN A 341 5.41 12.34 1.44
CA ASN A 341 6.48 13.11 2.06
C ASN A 341 7.74 12.28 2.29
N MET A 342 7.57 11.06 2.78
CA MET A 342 8.68 10.13 2.99
C MET A 342 9.41 9.81 1.69
N LEU A 343 8.66 9.64 0.59
CA LEU A 343 9.24 9.38 -0.72
C LEU A 343 10.01 10.61 -1.24
N SER A 344 9.47 11.81 -1.07
CA SER A 344 10.12 13.08 -1.42
C SER A 344 11.44 13.25 -0.65
N LEU A 345 11.41 13.10 0.68
CA LEU A 345 12.59 13.18 1.54
C LEU A 345 13.65 12.14 1.19
N LEU A 346 13.22 10.90 0.87
CA LEU A 346 14.14 9.84 0.47
C LEU A 346 14.86 10.17 -0.84
N HIS A 347 14.12 10.66 -1.84
CA HIS A 347 14.71 11.09 -3.12
C HIS A 347 15.67 12.26 -2.96
N ALA A 348 15.34 13.23 -2.09
CA ALA A 348 16.20 14.38 -1.82
C ALA A 348 17.50 14.01 -1.09
N ALA A 349 17.44 13.02 -0.18
CA ALA A 349 18.58 12.57 0.62
C ALA A 349 19.42 11.47 -0.06
N ALA A 350 18.88 10.79 -1.08
CA ALA A 350 19.59 9.71 -1.77
C ALA A 350 20.77 10.25 -2.57
N PRO A 351 21.96 9.61 -2.48
CA PRO A 351 23.10 9.98 -3.31
C PRO A 351 22.79 9.86 -4.80
N ALA A 352 23.42 10.70 -5.63
CA ALA A 352 23.22 10.68 -7.07
C ALA A 352 23.45 9.26 -7.64
N GLY A 353 22.49 8.79 -8.44
CA GLY A 353 22.52 7.45 -9.05
C GLY A 353 22.11 6.29 -8.13
N ARG A 354 21.81 6.51 -6.83
CA ARG A 354 21.45 5.46 -5.86
C ARG A 354 20.00 5.54 -5.34
N GLY A 355 19.15 6.33 -5.97
CA GLY A 355 17.75 6.48 -5.56
C GLY A 355 16.96 5.16 -5.57
N GLY A 356 17.24 4.27 -6.54
CA GLY A 356 16.62 2.94 -6.61
C GLY A 356 17.02 2.04 -5.44
N GLU A 357 18.31 2.03 -5.04
CA GLU A 357 18.79 1.27 -3.88
C GLU A 357 18.16 1.77 -2.58
N ALA A 358 18.10 3.11 -2.42
CA ALA A 358 17.47 3.73 -1.26
C ALA A 358 15.98 3.36 -1.15
N LEU A 359 15.25 3.35 -2.26
CA LEU A 359 13.86 2.92 -2.31
C LEU A 359 13.71 1.42 -2.04
N GLY A 360 14.63 0.59 -2.57
CA GLY A 360 14.68 -0.85 -2.33
C GLY A 360 14.85 -1.19 -0.84
N LEU A 361 15.80 -0.51 -0.17
CA LEU A 361 16.02 -0.69 1.27
C LEU A 361 14.79 -0.29 2.09
N ARG A 362 14.13 0.83 1.73
CA ARG A 362 12.87 1.23 2.38
C ARG A 362 11.77 0.18 2.18
N SER A 363 11.67 -0.40 0.98
CA SER A 363 10.68 -1.43 0.69
C SER A 363 10.94 -2.72 1.47
N LEU A 364 12.21 -3.09 1.66
CA LEU A 364 12.60 -4.23 2.48
C LEU A 364 12.15 -4.05 3.94
N VAL A 365 12.34 -2.86 4.49
CA VAL A 365 11.89 -2.52 5.85
C VAL A 365 10.36 -2.62 5.95
N GLY A 366 9.63 -2.06 4.98
CA GLY A 366 8.16 -2.12 4.96
C GLY A 366 7.63 -3.56 4.82
N ASN A 367 8.19 -4.34 3.91
CA ASN A 367 7.79 -5.73 3.73
C ASN A 367 8.13 -6.60 4.94
N GLY A 368 9.27 -6.34 5.58
CA GLY A 368 9.67 -7.02 6.82
C GLY A 368 8.68 -6.76 7.95
N SER A 369 8.21 -5.52 8.13
CA SER A 369 7.21 -5.19 9.13
C SER A 369 5.89 -5.91 8.88
N SER A 370 5.45 -6.00 7.62
CA SER A 370 4.18 -6.67 7.26
C SER A 370 4.17 -8.19 7.52
N VAL A 371 5.33 -8.79 7.72
CA VAL A 371 5.45 -10.20 8.16
C VAL A 371 5.63 -10.27 9.67
N MET A 372 6.56 -9.48 10.23
CA MET A 372 6.97 -9.61 11.62
C MET A 372 5.93 -9.07 12.60
N ILE A 373 5.32 -7.92 12.32
CA ILE A 373 4.42 -7.25 13.26
C ILE A 373 3.15 -8.05 13.53
N PRO A 374 2.44 -8.62 12.52
CA PRO A 374 1.27 -9.45 12.82
C PRO A 374 1.59 -10.70 13.65
N ILE A 375 2.72 -11.36 13.39
CA ILE A 375 3.16 -12.53 14.17
C ILE A 375 3.51 -12.12 15.60
N ALA A 376 4.31 -11.05 15.76
CA ALA A 376 4.70 -10.55 17.08
C ALA A 376 3.47 -10.10 17.90
N PHE A 377 2.50 -9.43 17.27
CA PHE A 377 1.24 -9.08 17.90
C PHE A 377 0.47 -10.33 18.36
N GLY A 378 0.30 -11.31 17.48
CA GLY A 378 -0.42 -12.54 17.80
C GLY A 378 0.22 -13.35 18.94
N LEU A 379 1.56 -13.36 19.02
CA LEU A 379 2.31 -14.00 20.11
C LEU A 379 2.15 -13.23 21.44
N ALA A 380 2.16 -11.91 21.39
CA ALA A 380 2.25 -11.07 22.57
C ALA A 380 0.88 -10.68 23.16
N VAL A 381 -0.18 -10.65 22.34
CA VAL A 381 -1.50 -10.15 22.76
C VAL A 381 -2.21 -11.04 23.78
N GLY A 382 -1.97 -12.35 23.75
CA GLY A 382 -2.50 -13.29 24.75
C GLY A 382 -1.94 -12.99 26.13
N PRO A 383 -0.61 -13.07 26.36
CA PRO A 383 -0.01 -12.89 27.68
C PRO A 383 0.00 -11.43 28.16
N LEU A 384 0.15 -10.44 27.26
CA LEU A 384 0.30 -9.03 27.66
C LEU A 384 -1.00 -8.22 27.56
N GLY A 385 -1.98 -8.71 26.80
CA GLY A 385 -3.17 -7.93 26.43
C GLY A 385 -2.90 -6.92 25.31
N VAL A 386 -3.96 -6.24 24.85
CA VAL A 386 -3.88 -5.30 23.72
C VAL A 386 -3.26 -3.96 24.13
N ALA A 387 -3.63 -3.42 25.30
CA ALA A 387 -3.24 -2.07 25.73
C ALA A 387 -1.71 -1.85 25.80
N PRO A 388 -0.92 -2.74 26.44
CA PRO A 388 0.54 -2.58 26.45
C PRO A 388 1.17 -2.58 25.04
N LEU A 389 0.63 -3.36 24.10
CA LEU A 389 1.13 -3.41 22.74
C LEU A 389 0.85 -2.11 21.98
N LEU A 390 -0.32 -1.50 22.19
CA LEU A 390 -0.66 -0.20 21.62
C LEU A 390 0.20 0.93 22.22
N TRP A 391 0.47 0.90 23.53
CA TRP A 391 1.37 1.86 24.15
C TRP A 391 2.83 1.66 23.73
N ALA A 392 3.27 0.42 23.49
CA ALA A 392 4.58 0.16 22.90
C ALA A 392 4.69 0.74 21.48
N ALA A 393 3.63 0.65 20.67
CA ALA A 393 3.58 1.30 19.35
C ALA A 393 3.58 2.83 19.49
N ALA A 394 2.83 3.40 20.45
CA ALA A 394 2.87 4.83 20.75
C ALA A 394 4.29 5.28 21.16
N ALA A 395 4.98 4.50 21.98
CA ALA A 395 6.37 4.76 22.35
C ALA A 395 7.32 4.68 21.16
N LEU A 396 7.18 3.63 20.31
CA LEU A 396 7.96 3.47 19.08
C LEU A 396 7.80 4.67 18.15
N ILE A 397 6.57 5.08 17.86
CA ILE A 397 6.33 6.21 16.94
C ILE A 397 6.78 7.54 17.58
N SER A 398 6.63 7.71 18.89
CA SER A 398 7.10 8.88 19.63
C SER A 398 8.64 8.98 19.62
N SER A 399 9.35 7.86 19.68
CA SER A 399 10.82 7.82 19.58
C SER A 399 11.35 8.27 18.20
N ALA A 400 10.50 8.30 17.17
CA ALA A 400 10.82 8.86 15.86
C ALA A 400 10.66 10.41 15.79
N LEU A 401 9.97 11.06 16.75
CA LEU A 401 9.77 12.51 16.78
C LEU A 401 11.08 13.31 16.81
N PRO A 402 12.11 12.95 17.62
CA PRO A 402 13.40 13.66 17.58
C PRO A 402 14.06 13.62 16.21
N ALA A 403 13.93 12.51 15.46
CA ALA A 403 14.46 12.39 14.11
C ALA A 403 13.78 13.38 13.15
N ALA A 404 12.45 13.48 13.21
CA ALA A 404 11.68 14.44 12.43
C ALA A 404 11.96 15.90 12.85
N HIS A 405 12.14 16.17 14.15
CA HIS A 405 12.46 17.51 14.65
C HIS A 405 13.83 18.01 14.19
N ARG A 406 14.84 17.14 14.16
CA ARG A 406 16.18 17.49 13.63
C ARG A 406 16.15 17.73 12.13
N GLY A 407 15.31 17.02 11.38
CA GLY A 407 15.05 17.28 9.96
C GLY A 407 14.51 18.69 9.72
N VAL A 408 13.55 19.14 10.53
CA VAL A 408 13.02 20.52 10.47
C VAL A 408 14.13 21.57 10.67
N ARG A 409 15.01 21.36 11.63
CA ARG A 409 16.10 22.33 11.94
C ARG A 409 17.19 22.36 10.87
N HIS A 410 17.47 21.25 10.20
CA HIS A 410 18.53 21.20 9.17
C HIS A 410 18.14 21.95 7.90
N HIS A 411 16.84 22.02 7.59
CA HIS A 411 16.31 22.78 6.44
C HIS A 411 16.01 24.26 6.75
N LEU A 412 16.22 24.69 8.00
CA LEU A 412 16.09 26.09 8.40
C LEU A 412 17.43 26.85 8.40
N ARG A 413 18.54 26.10 8.26
CA ARG A 413 19.89 26.65 8.06
C ARG A 413 20.30 26.54 6.60
#